data_09ed145907d45bf49f7c7b5a7c37d4eb
#
_entry.id   09ed145907d45bf49f7c7b5a7c37d4eb
#
_cell.length_a   1.000
_cell.length_b   1.000
_cell.length_c   1.000
_cell.angle_alpha   90.00
_cell.angle_beta   90.00
_cell.angle_gamma   90.00
#
_symmetry.space_group_name_H-M   'P 1'
#
loop_
_entity.id
_entity.type
_entity.pdbx_description
1 polymer ?
#
loop_
_entity_poly.entity_id
_entity_poly.type
_entity_poly.pdbx_seq_one_letter_code
_entity_poly.pdbx_strand_id
1 'polypeptide(L)'
;MSLRSVVKKIIPKDLFAIVEPYGHWLEAIVENIAFGFPMRNLKVIGITGTAGKTTSSTLLAHMLRESGYKVALMSTISIDYGDGKGPRSNNTRMTSLGSYKLLQAVKKIKANKVDWLVLETTSQALSQHRVWGVPYTVVGYTNLSHDNFHYHRTFERYRKAKLMLFKQANRNRRGMRIGVINSDDANSEYFIKAISNPITYGIDSGDLRATDLVLSPSGSTFTASIGGDKYNVKSNLPGKFNVYNSLAAIGIARSVGLDKNQIEQGIASLKSVEGRMNTVDRGQDFGVIVDYACTPEAFDQLFAAVKPMTKGKIISVFGSPGRRDELKRPIQGEIAAKNSDIIILTEEDDRDQDGQQILEEIAAGVVKAGKIRGKDLLMIHKREDAVEKAINMAKTGDLVLLLGKGEEHVIITNKPGFKAAPGHIFNEATDTIQRPYNETESAIKALDKLKR
;
A
#
# COMPACT_ATOMS: atom_id res chain seq x y z
N MET A 1 9.77 -29.59 -9.29
CA MET A 1 9.00 -28.73 -10.21
C MET A 1 7.54 -28.80 -9.79
N SER A 2 6.86 -27.66 -9.62
CA SER A 2 5.43 -27.71 -9.34
C SER A 2 4.66 -28.10 -10.61
N LEU A 3 3.55 -28.83 -10.46
CA LEU A 3 2.66 -29.21 -11.59
C LEU A 3 2.34 -28.00 -12.47
N ARG A 4 2.19 -26.81 -11.85
CA ARG A 4 1.95 -25.54 -12.50
C ARG A 4 3.08 -25.10 -13.43
N SER A 5 4.35 -25.34 -13.07
CA SER A 5 5.49 -24.97 -13.92
C SER A 5 5.56 -25.82 -15.20
N VAL A 6 5.09 -27.05 -15.13
CA VAL A 6 4.99 -27.95 -16.27
C VAL A 6 3.84 -27.54 -17.19
N VAL A 7 2.66 -27.30 -16.61
CA VAL A 7 1.45 -26.86 -17.34
C VAL A 7 1.68 -25.54 -18.06
N LYS A 8 2.37 -24.58 -17.42
CA LYS A 8 2.70 -23.27 -18.02
C LYS A 8 3.63 -23.37 -19.26
N LYS A 9 4.40 -24.46 -19.38
CA LYS A 9 5.27 -24.72 -20.54
C LYS A 9 4.55 -25.34 -21.71
N ILE A 10 3.44 -26.04 -21.46
CA ILE A 10 2.73 -26.85 -22.46
C ILE A 10 1.54 -26.08 -23.06
N ILE A 11 0.88 -25.20 -22.29
CA ILE A 11 -0.32 -24.49 -22.73
C ILE A 11 0.05 -23.10 -23.31
N PRO A 12 -0.53 -22.69 -24.46
CA PRO A 12 -0.39 -21.33 -25.01
C PRO A 12 -0.75 -20.27 -23.95
N LYS A 13 0.00 -19.14 -23.96
CA LYS A 13 -0.13 -18.10 -22.92
C LYS A 13 -1.54 -17.57 -22.74
N ASP A 14 -2.31 -17.45 -23.82
CA ASP A 14 -3.69 -16.93 -23.77
C ASP A 14 -4.67 -17.94 -23.15
N LEU A 15 -4.50 -19.23 -23.47
CA LEU A 15 -5.30 -20.29 -22.88
C LEU A 15 -4.92 -20.51 -21.42
N PHE A 16 -3.62 -20.40 -21.08
CA PHE A 16 -3.17 -20.46 -19.69
C PHE A 16 -3.79 -19.36 -18.84
N ALA A 17 -3.86 -18.12 -19.35
CA ALA A 17 -4.47 -17.01 -18.65
C ALA A 17 -5.97 -17.19 -18.35
N ILE A 18 -6.67 -18.00 -19.15
CA ILE A 18 -8.09 -18.35 -18.94
C ILE A 18 -8.23 -19.45 -17.87
N VAL A 19 -7.34 -20.42 -17.88
CA VAL A 19 -7.41 -21.62 -17.01
C VAL A 19 -6.77 -21.36 -15.63
N GLU A 20 -5.77 -20.50 -15.55
CA GLU A 20 -5.01 -20.20 -14.32
C GLU A 20 -5.91 -19.80 -13.12
N PRO A 21 -6.95 -18.95 -13.23
CA PRO A 21 -7.84 -18.64 -12.10
C PRO A 21 -8.59 -19.85 -11.55
N TYR A 22 -8.99 -20.77 -12.42
CA TYR A 22 -9.68 -22.01 -11.98
C TYR A 22 -8.71 -22.97 -11.28
N GLY A 23 -7.46 -23.04 -11.74
CA GLY A 23 -6.41 -23.79 -11.06
C GLY A 23 -6.16 -23.29 -9.65
N HIS A 24 -6.06 -21.96 -9.46
CA HIS A 24 -5.93 -21.35 -8.14
C HIS A 24 -7.15 -21.55 -7.26
N TRP A 25 -8.33 -21.54 -7.84
CA TRP A 25 -9.57 -21.82 -7.10
C TRP A 25 -9.60 -23.24 -6.56
N LEU A 26 -9.26 -24.24 -7.39
CA LEU A 26 -9.18 -25.65 -6.97
C LEU A 26 -8.09 -25.85 -5.89
N GLU A 27 -6.91 -25.23 -6.08
CA GLU A 27 -5.83 -25.25 -5.10
C GLU A 27 -6.31 -24.69 -3.75
N ALA A 28 -6.98 -23.54 -3.76
CA ALA A 28 -7.52 -22.94 -2.55
C ALA A 28 -8.58 -23.81 -1.85
N ILE A 29 -9.41 -24.52 -2.60
CA ILE A 29 -10.39 -25.48 -2.05
C ILE A 29 -9.68 -26.66 -1.37
N VAL A 30 -8.75 -27.30 -2.08
CA VAL A 30 -7.99 -28.46 -1.57
C VAL A 30 -7.23 -28.09 -0.31
N GLU A 31 -6.56 -26.94 -0.31
CA GLU A 31 -5.84 -26.43 0.85
C GLU A 31 -6.78 -26.14 2.04
N ASN A 32 -7.93 -25.51 1.82
CA ASN A 32 -8.91 -25.29 2.88
C ASN A 32 -9.42 -26.60 3.48
N ILE A 33 -9.66 -27.64 2.66
CA ILE A 33 -10.04 -28.97 3.13
C ILE A 33 -8.90 -29.58 3.96
N ALA A 34 -7.67 -29.57 3.45
CA ALA A 34 -6.49 -30.12 4.14
C ALA A 34 -6.21 -29.43 5.47
N PHE A 35 -6.49 -28.13 5.57
CA PHE A 35 -6.35 -27.35 6.80
C PHE A 35 -7.59 -27.40 7.72
N GLY A 36 -8.68 -28.07 7.34
CA GLY A 36 -9.90 -28.18 8.12
C GLY A 36 -10.64 -26.84 8.29
N PHE A 37 -10.61 -25.99 7.26
CA PHE A 37 -11.30 -24.70 7.24
C PHE A 37 -10.96 -23.80 8.46
N PRO A 38 -9.70 -23.43 8.68
CA PRO A 38 -9.28 -22.75 9.90
C PRO A 38 -9.90 -21.36 10.07
N MET A 39 -10.37 -20.75 8.98
CA MET A 39 -11.03 -19.43 8.99
C MET A 39 -12.48 -19.47 9.48
N ARG A 40 -13.07 -20.67 9.57
CA ARG A 40 -14.46 -20.80 10.02
C ARG A 40 -14.64 -20.20 11.42
N ASN A 41 -15.64 -19.32 11.57
CA ASN A 41 -15.96 -18.58 12.80
C ASN A 41 -14.96 -17.46 13.18
N LEU A 42 -13.99 -17.11 12.32
CA LEU A 42 -13.16 -15.93 12.51
C LEU A 42 -13.92 -14.70 12.02
N LYS A 43 -13.88 -13.58 12.78
CA LYS A 43 -14.41 -12.30 12.33
C LYS A 43 -13.32 -11.59 11.52
N VAL A 44 -13.57 -11.34 10.25
CA VAL A 44 -12.59 -10.75 9.34
C VAL A 44 -13.08 -9.42 8.77
N ILE A 45 -12.24 -8.41 8.86
CA ILE A 45 -12.43 -7.12 8.19
C ILE A 45 -11.51 -7.09 6.98
N GLY A 46 -12.09 -6.94 5.79
CA GLY A 46 -11.34 -6.88 4.53
C GLY A 46 -11.26 -5.45 3.99
N ILE A 47 -10.06 -4.96 3.66
CA ILE A 47 -9.90 -3.62 3.08
C ILE A 47 -9.26 -3.73 1.70
N THR A 48 -9.91 -3.14 0.69
CA THR A 48 -9.42 -3.09 -0.69
C THR A 48 -9.43 -1.66 -1.25
N GLY A 49 -8.68 -1.45 -2.31
CA GLY A 49 -8.53 -0.19 -3.03
C GLY A 49 -7.20 -0.14 -3.79
N THR A 50 -6.94 0.91 -4.53
CA THR A 50 -5.64 1.13 -5.16
C THR A 50 -4.65 1.67 -4.13
N ALA A 51 -4.96 2.77 -3.48
CA ALA A 51 -4.18 3.41 -2.42
C ALA A 51 -4.93 3.39 -1.07
N GLY A 52 -4.24 3.68 0.03
CA GLY A 52 -4.84 3.85 1.36
C GLY A 52 -5.13 2.59 2.16
N LYS A 53 -5.06 1.38 1.56
CA LYS A 53 -5.33 0.10 2.23
C LYS A 53 -4.51 -0.08 3.51
N THR A 54 -3.20 0.03 3.42
CA THR A 54 -2.26 -0.18 4.53
C THR A 54 -2.53 0.79 5.67
N THR A 55 -2.66 2.08 5.34
CA THR A 55 -2.93 3.10 6.34
C THR A 55 -4.27 2.86 7.05
N SER A 56 -5.35 2.63 6.29
CA SER A 56 -6.67 2.35 6.86
C SER A 56 -6.69 1.06 7.69
N SER A 57 -6.00 -0.01 7.22
CA SER A 57 -5.91 -1.28 7.97
C SER A 57 -5.11 -1.14 9.25
N THR A 58 -3.99 -0.42 9.22
CA THR A 58 -3.14 -0.19 10.38
C THR A 58 -3.85 0.68 11.42
N LEU A 59 -4.47 1.78 10.97
CA LEU A 59 -5.24 2.67 11.82
C LEU A 59 -6.41 1.94 12.49
N LEU A 60 -7.18 1.17 11.72
CA LEU A 60 -8.29 0.37 12.25
C LEU A 60 -7.82 -0.68 13.27
N ALA A 61 -6.75 -1.43 12.95
CA ALA A 61 -6.21 -2.43 13.87
C ALA A 61 -5.70 -1.78 15.17
N HIS A 62 -5.09 -0.59 15.08
CA HIS A 62 -4.67 0.18 16.23
C HIS A 62 -5.87 0.62 17.08
N MET A 63 -6.90 1.23 16.48
CA MET A 63 -8.12 1.65 17.18
C MET A 63 -8.79 0.49 17.92
N LEU A 64 -8.90 -0.67 17.29
CA LEU A 64 -9.47 -1.87 17.89
C LEU A 64 -8.64 -2.35 19.09
N ARG A 65 -7.30 -2.33 18.99
CA ARG A 65 -6.40 -2.72 20.10
C ARG A 65 -6.50 -1.77 21.29
N GLU A 66 -6.45 -0.45 21.02
CA GLU A 66 -6.61 0.57 22.06
C GLU A 66 -7.98 0.46 22.76
N SER A 67 -8.99 -0.08 22.07
CA SER A 67 -10.32 -0.37 22.62
C SER A 67 -10.41 -1.72 23.35
N GLY A 68 -9.30 -2.43 23.55
CA GLY A 68 -9.23 -3.67 24.31
C GLY A 68 -9.49 -4.95 23.52
N TYR A 69 -9.69 -4.89 22.20
CA TYR A 69 -9.83 -6.09 21.38
C TYR A 69 -8.49 -6.74 21.08
N LYS A 70 -8.48 -8.06 21.00
CA LYS A 70 -7.36 -8.84 20.54
C LYS A 70 -7.37 -8.94 19.01
N VAL A 71 -6.43 -8.26 18.34
CA VAL A 71 -6.47 -8.05 16.89
C VAL A 71 -5.24 -8.62 16.20
N ALA A 72 -5.49 -9.42 15.17
CA ALA A 72 -4.47 -9.76 14.17
C ALA A 72 -4.56 -8.80 12.99
N LEU A 73 -3.41 -8.47 12.39
CA LEU A 73 -3.29 -7.65 11.18
C LEU A 73 -2.46 -8.37 10.15
N MET A 74 -2.94 -8.41 8.91
CA MET A 74 -2.14 -8.84 7.75
C MET A 74 -2.17 -7.73 6.71
N SER A 75 -1.07 -7.04 6.57
CA SER A 75 -0.90 -5.88 5.70
C SER A 75 0.32 -6.00 4.79
N THR A 76 0.51 -5.05 3.90
CA THR A 76 1.71 -4.93 3.08
C THR A 76 2.97 -4.84 3.94
N ILE A 77 2.93 -4.00 4.97
CA ILE A 77 4.09 -3.67 5.81
C ILE A 77 4.34 -4.68 6.92
N SER A 78 3.27 -5.24 7.49
CA SER A 78 3.40 -6.06 8.70
C SER A 78 2.39 -7.19 8.80
N ILE A 79 2.78 -8.22 9.53
CA ILE A 79 1.93 -9.32 9.98
C ILE A 79 1.97 -9.36 11.51
N ASP A 80 0.80 -9.17 12.13
CA ASP A 80 0.60 -9.36 13.56
C ASP A 80 -0.36 -10.53 13.77
N TYR A 81 0.09 -11.54 14.50
CA TYR A 81 -0.71 -12.73 14.77
C TYR A 81 -1.63 -12.59 15.98
N GLY A 82 -1.65 -11.42 16.63
CA GLY A 82 -2.40 -11.21 17.88
C GLY A 82 -1.84 -12.00 19.07
N ASP A 83 -0.54 -12.29 19.08
CA ASP A 83 0.15 -13.07 20.11
C ASP A 83 0.76 -12.19 21.22
N GLY A 84 0.51 -10.89 21.20
CA GLY A 84 1.04 -9.92 22.16
C GLY A 84 2.49 -9.49 21.90
N LYS A 85 3.14 -10.05 20.87
CA LYS A 85 4.53 -9.69 20.50
C LYS A 85 4.62 -8.52 19.52
N GLY A 86 3.46 -7.97 19.12
CA GLY A 86 3.35 -6.87 18.19
C GLY A 86 3.53 -7.26 16.71
N PRO A 87 3.45 -6.27 15.80
CA PRO A 87 3.61 -6.47 14.38
C PRO A 87 5.06 -6.84 14.02
N ARG A 88 5.20 -7.77 13.09
CA ARG A 88 6.47 -8.18 12.48
C ARG A 88 6.50 -7.76 11.03
N SER A 89 7.64 -7.33 10.51
CA SER A 89 7.80 -7.03 9.08
C SER A 89 7.27 -8.13 8.18
N ASN A 90 6.51 -7.75 7.16
CA ASN A 90 6.02 -8.68 6.16
C ASN A 90 7.10 -8.97 5.10
N ASN A 91 8.02 -9.87 5.41
CA ASN A 91 9.10 -10.26 4.50
C ASN A 91 8.65 -11.06 3.28
N THR A 92 7.35 -11.29 3.11
CA THR A 92 6.83 -12.07 1.96
C THR A 92 6.70 -11.24 0.68
N ARG A 93 6.78 -9.92 0.77
CA ARG A 93 6.56 -8.95 -0.32
C ARG A 93 5.21 -9.08 -1.02
N MET A 94 4.29 -9.72 -0.36
CA MET A 94 2.92 -9.90 -0.84
C MET A 94 1.98 -9.22 0.15
N THR A 95 1.29 -8.20 -0.28
CA THR A 95 0.23 -7.58 0.52
C THR A 95 -0.80 -8.62 0.99
N SER A 96 -1.20 -9.50 0.09
CA SER A 96 -2.07 -10.65 0.42
C SER A 96 -1.31 -11.95 0.12
N LEU A 97 -1.12 -12.76 1.12
CA LEU A 97 -0.39 -14.03 1.04
C LEU A 97 -1.01 -15.01 0.03
N GLY A 98 -0.23 -15.96 -0.44
CA GLY A 98 -0.75 -17.14 -1.12
C GLY A 98 -1.64 -17.97 -0.19
N SER A 99 -2.60 -18.70 -0.73
CA SER A 99 -3.62 -19.44 0.02
C SER A 99 -3.01 -20.33 1.12
N TYR A 100 -2.02 -21.16 0.81
CA TYR A 100 -1.34 -22.01 1.79
C TYR A 100 -0.73 -21.23 2.96
N LYS A 101 0.05 -20.18 2.66
CA LYS A 101 0.67 -19.33 3.70
C LYS A 101 -0.38 -18.59 4.53
N LEU A 102 -1.46 -18.14 3.90
CA LEU A 102 -2.58 -17.50 4.58
C LEU A 102 -3.22 -18.47 5.59
N LEU A 103 -3.50 -19.72 5.18
CA LEU A 103 -4.08 -20.73 6.06
C LEU A 103 -3.15 -21.12 7.22
N GLN A 104 -1.84 -21.20 6.97
CA GLN A 104 -0.85 -21.40 8.04
C GLN A 104 -0.86 -20.23 9.05
N ALA A 105 -0.88 -18.99 8.56
CA ALA A 105 -0.95 -17.81 9.41
C ALA A 105 -2.25 -17.80 10.23
N VAL A 106 -3.38 -18.11 9.60
CA VAL A 106 -4.69 -18.16 10.28
C VAL A 106 -4.76 -19.23 11.36
N LYS A 107 -4.08 -20.38 11.19
CA LYS A 107 -3.97 -21.36 12.30
C LYS A 107 -3.32 -20.74 13.55
N LYS A 108 -2.25 -19.96 13.38
CA LYS A 108 -1.57 -19.23 14.47
C LYS A 108 -2.50 -18.16 15.09
N ILE A 109 -3.16 -17.39 14.24
CA ILE A 109 -4.11 -16.33 14.65
C ILE A 109 -5.24 -16.95 15.48
N LYS A 110 -5.81 -18.07 15.03
CA LYS A 110 -6.88 -18.76 15.73
C LYS A 110 -6.43 -19.32 17.09
N ALA A 111 -5.20 -19.86 17.17
CA ALA A 111 -4.63 -20.33 18.43
C ALA A 111 -4.47 -19.19 19.45
N ASN A 112 -4.25 -17.96 18.99
CA ASN A 112 -4.17 -16.77 19.83
C ASN A 112 -5.53 -16.22 20.27
N LYS A 113 -6.66 -16.81 19.82
CA LYS A 113 -8.01 -16.39 20.19
C LYS A 113 -8.28 -14.90 19.96
N VAL A 114 -7.96 -14.42 18.76
CA VAL A 114 -8.21 -13.02 18.38
C VAL A 114 -9.70 -12.76 18.17
N ASP A 115 -10.14 -11.55 18.50
CA ASP A 115 -11.52 -11.10 18.25
C ASP A 115 -11.69 -10.73 16.77
N TRP A 116 -10.68 -10.10 16.17
CA TRP A 116 -10.71 -9.59 14.80
C TRP A 116 -9.43 -9.89 14.04
N LEU A 117 -9.58 -10.25 12.76
CA LEU A 117 -8.50 -10.22 11.78
C LEU A 117 -8.77 -9.06 10.81
N VAL A 118 -7.88 -8.09 10.76
CA VAL A 118 -7.84 -7.04 9.71
C VAL A 118 -6.95 -7.53 8.57
N LEU A 119 -7.51 -7.62 7.37
CA LEU A 119 -6.84 -8.21 6.21
C LEU A 119 -6.84 -7.25 5.03
N GLU A 120 -5.65 -6.77 4.63
CA GLU A 120 -5.50 -6.11 3.33
C GLU A 120 -5.75 -7.10 2.20
N THR A 121 -6.66 -6.75 1.30
CA THR A 121 -7.08 -7.65 0.23
C THR A 121 -6.85 -7.01 -1.14
N THR A 122 -5.86 -7.55 -1.86
CA THR A 122 -5.50 -7.06 -3.20
C THR A 122 -6.40 -7.64 -4.29
N SER A 123 -6.50 -6.93 -5.42
CA SER A 123 -7.22 -7.41 -6.59
C SER A 123 -6.67 -8.70 -7.16
N GLN A 124 -5.34 -8.88 -7.11
CA GLN A 124 -4.69 -10.13 -7.52
C GLN A 124 -5.05 -11.30 -6.62
N ALA A 125 -5.08 -11.08 -5.29
CA ALA A 125 -5.47 -12.13 -4.34
C ALA A 125 -6.93 -12.58 -4.54
N LEU A 126 -7.80 -11.62 -4.86
CA LEU A 126 -9.22 -11.89 -5.17
C LEU A 126 -9.37 -12.67 -6.48
N SER A 127 -8.75 -12.20 -7.57
CA SER A 127 -8.83 -12.85 -8.88
C SER A 127 -8.14 -14.21 -8.93
N GLN A 128 -7.10 -14.41 -8.13
CA GLN A 128 -6.41 -15.71 -7.94
C GLN A 128 -7.02 -16.56 -6.82
N HIS A 129 -8.17 -16.21 -6.30
CA HIS A 129 -8.86 -16.95 -5.24
C HIS A 129 -8.01 -17.27 -3.99
N ARG A 130 -6.90 -16.54 -3.75
CA ARG A 130 -6.01 -16.78 -2.58
C ARG A 130 -6.73 -16.59 -1.25
N VAL A 131 -7.78 -15.76 -1.24
CA VAL A 131 -8.64 -15.44 -0.09
C VAL A 131 -9.98 -16.18 -0.13
N TRP A 132 -10.06 -17.27 -0.90
CA TRP A 132 -11.25 -18.11 -0.93
C TRP A 132 -11.50 -18.72 0.45
N GLY A 133 -12.76 -18.74 0.87
CA GLY A 133 -13.15 -19.25 2.20
C GLY A 133 -12.98 -18.27 3.36
N VAL A 134 -12.46 -17.06 3.12
CA VAL A 134 -12.39 -15.99 4.13
C VAL A 134 -13.80 -15.48 4.44
N PRO A 135 -14.29 -15.56 5.70
CA PRO A 135 -15.63 -15.13 6.08
C PRO A 135 -15.65 -13.62 6.41
N TYR A 136 -15.50 -12.78 5.41
CA TYR A 136 -15.54 -11.33 5.62
C TYR A 136 -16.81 -10.89 6.33
N THR A 137 -16.66 -10.21 7.46
CA THR A 137 -17.75 -9.70 8.30
C THR A 137 -18.12 -8.28 7.93
N VAL A 138 -17.10 -7.43 7.73
CA VAL A 138 -17.20 -6.05 7.26
C VAL A 138 -16.12 -5.85 6.19
N VAL A 139 -16.39 -5.03 5.17
CA VAL A 139 -15.42 -4.71 4.13
C VAL A 139 -15.32 -3.21 3.88
N GLY A 140 -14.11 -2.75 3.54
CA GLY A 140 -13.81 -1.36 3.20
C GLY A 140 -13.32 -1.20 1.76
N TYR A 141 -13.76 -0.12 1.11
CA TYR A 141 -13.29 0.32 -0.20
C TYR A 141 -12.73 1.74 -0.13
N THR A 142 -11.46 1.92 -0.47
CA THR A 142 -10.80 3.22 -0.39
C THR A 142 -10.90 4.03 -1.69
N ASN A 143 -10.44 3.49 -2.81
CA ASN A 143 -10.45 4.14 -4.13
C ASN A 143 -10.09 3.15 -5.25
N LEU A 144 -10.30 3.58 -6.50
CA LEU A 144 -9.90 2.83 -7.68
C LEU A 144 -9.32 3.75 -8.74
N SER A 145 -8.04 3.57 -9.03
CA SER A 145 -7.30 4.30 -10.03
C SER A 145 -6.49 3.39 -10.95
N HIS A 146 -5.82 3.97 -11.94
CA HIS A 146 -5.01 3.22 -12.89
C HIS A 146 -3.81 2.55 -12.20
N ASP A 147 -3.91 1.23 -11.98
CA ASP A 147 -2.84 0.40 -11.40
C ASP A 147 -2.99 -1.06 -11.83
N ASN A 148 -1.92 -1.84 -11.76
CA ASN A 148 -1.91 -3.28 -12.03
C ASN A 148 -2.39 -3.72 -13.43
N PHE A 149 -2.25 -2.87 -14.46
CA PHE A 149 -2.64 -3.23 -15.84
C PHE A 149 -1.84 -4.39 -16.42
N HIS A 150 -0.59 -4.55 -16.02
CA HIS A 150 0.23 -5.69 -16.41
C HIS A 150 -0.42 -7.04 -16.07
N TYR A 151 -1.25 -7.07 -15.00
CA TYR A 151 -1.97 -8.28 -14.57
C TYR A 151 -3.41 -8.30 -15.08
N HIS A 152 -4.18 -7.23 -14.84
CA HIS A 152 -5.62 -7.21 -15.15
C HIS A 152 -5.94 -6.87 -16.60
N ARG A 153 -4.98 -6.29 -17.35
CA ARG A 153 -5.08 -5.83 -18.76
C ARG A 153 -6.09 -4.71 -18.98
N THR A 154 -7.21 -4.66 -18.26
CA THR A 154 -8.23 -3.62 -18.39
C THR A 154 -8.69 -3.11 -17.02
N PHE A 155 -9.09 -1.84 -16.98
CA PHE A 155 -9.64 -1.21 -15.79
C PHE A 155 -10.91 -1.93 -15.28
N GLU A 156 -11.74 -2.38 -16.20
CA GLU A 156 -12.96 -3.12 -15.86
C GLU A 156 -12.66 -4.45 -15.15
N ARG A 157 -11.68 -5.22 -15.62
CA ARG A 157 -11.24 -6.47 -14.97
C ARG A 157 -10.66 -6.19 -13.58
N TYR A 158 -9.91 -5.11 -13.44
CA TYR A 158 -9.36 -4.67 -12.16
C TYR A 158 -10.47 -4.30 -11.17
N ARG A 159 -11.48 -3.52 -11.60
CA ARG A 159 -12.67 -3.21 -10.82
C ARG A 159 -13.45 -4.47 -10.44
N LYS A 160 -13.74 -5.35 -11.40
CA LYS A 160 -14.44 -6.63 -11.16
C LYS A 160 -13.71 -7.50 -10.12
N ALA A 161 -12.39 -7.53 -10.15
CA ALA A 161 -11.60 -8.26 -9.16
C ALA A 161 -11.82 -7.71 -7.74
N LYS A 162 -11.75 -6.38 -7.53
CA LYS A 162 -12.01 -5.79 -6.21
C LYS A 162 -13.46 -5.97 -5.74
N LEU A 163 -14.42 -5.92 -6.64
CA LEU A 163 -15.82 -6.20 -6.33
C LEU A 163 -16.06 -7.60 -5.78
N MET A 164 -15.17 -8.57 -6.06
CA MET A 164 -15.29 -9.92 -5.47
C MET A 164 -15.25 -9.89 -3.95
N LEU A 165 -14.51 -8.96 -3.32
CA LEU A 165 -14.47 -8.81 -1.86
C LEU A 165 -15.87 -8.50 -1.30
N PHE A 166 -16.56 -7.54 -1.88
CA PHE A 166 -17.91 -7.13 -1.46
C PHE A 166 -18.93 -8.24 -1.70
N LYS A 167 -18.85 -8.90 -2.84
CA LYS A 167 -19.70 -10.06 -3.14
C LYS A 167 -19.48 -11.23 -2.18
N GLN A 168 -18.23 -11.48 -1.77
CA GLN A 168 -17.91 -12.51 -0.78
C GLN A 168 -18.47 -12.14 0.60
N ALA A 169 -18.29 -10.88 1.05
CA ALA A 169 -18.85 -10.39 2.30
C ALA A 169 -20.39 -10.45 2.29
N ASN A 170 -21.03 -10.10 1.19
CA ASN A 170 -22.49 -10.15 1.04
C ASN A 170 -23.05 -11.57 1.09
N ARG A 171 -22.28 -12.59 0.67
CA ARG A 171 -22.64 -14.00 0.77
C ARG A 171 -22.47 -14.58 2.17
N ASN A 172 -21.69 -13.93 3.04
CA ASN A 172 -21.47 -14.40 4.41
C ASN A 172 -22.69 -14.14 5.28
N ARG A 173 -23.59 -15.11 5.38
CA ARG A 173 -24.82 -14.99 6.19
C ARG A 173 -24.57 -14.84 7.71
N ARG A 174 -23.37 -15.18 8.19
CA ARG A 174 -22.96 -15.00 9.61
C ARG A 174 -22.23 -13.65 9.83
N GLY A 175 -21.89 -12.94 8.75
CA GLY A 175 -21.29 -11.62 8.81
C GLY A 175 -22.33 -10.52 8.86
N MET A 176 -21.88 -9.30 9.07
CA MET A 176 -22.73 -8.10 9.13
C MET A 176 -23.19 -7.63 7.75
N ARG A 177 -22.52 -8.07 6.68
CA ARG A 177 -22.72 -7.67 5.28
C ARG A 177 -22.67 -6.15 5.11
N ILE A 178 -21.78 -5.52 5.86
CA ILE A 178 -21.54 -4.06 5.81
C ILE A 178 -20.37 -3.80 4.90
N GLY A 179 -20.54 -2.80 4.02
CA GLY A 179 -19.49 -2.25 3.17
C GLY A 179 -19.30 -0.77 3.43
N VAL A 180 -18.11 -0.36 3.86
CA VAL A 180 -17.74 1.05 4.06
C VAL A 180 -17.04 1.54 2.80
N ILE A 181 -17.65 2.50 2.09
CA ILE A 181 -17.35 2.81 0.68
C ILE A 181 -17.08 4.29 0.51
N ASN A 182 -15.92 4.63 -0.07
CA ASN A 182 -15.62 6.01 -0.43
C ASN A 182 -16.55 6.47 -1.57
N SER A 183 -17.47 7.39 -1.25
CA SER A 183 -18.46 7.92 -2.20
C SER A 183 -17.91 8.99 -3.14
N ASP A 184 -16.76 9.59 -2.79
CA ASP A 184 -16.10 10.57 -3.66
C ASP A 184 -15.29 9.90 -4.79
N ASP A 185 -15.15 8.56 -4.75
CA ASP A 185 -14.58 7.80 -5.86
C ASP A 185 -15.62 7.51 -6.94
N ALA A 186 -15.28 7.79 -8.20
CA ALA A 186 -16.17 7.62 -9.34
C ALA A 186 -16.71 6.19 -9.55
N ASN A 187 -16.09 5.18 -8.94
CA ASN A 187 -16.50 3.78 -9.03
C ASN A 187 -17.35 3.32 -7.82
N SER A 188 -17.65 4.20 -6.86
CA SER A 188 -18.37 3.89 -5.61
C SER A 188 -19.68 3.14 -5.85
N GLU A 189 -20.46 3.54 -6.83
CA GLU A 189 -21.77 2.95 -7.18
C GLU A 189 -21.71 1.42 -7.42
N TYR A 190 -20.62 0.93 -8.00
CA TYR A 190 -20.47 -0.52 -8.24
C TYR A 190 -20.32 -1.28 -6.93
N PHE A 191 -19.65 -0.69 -5.93
CA PHE A 191 -19.42 -1.29 -4.61
C PHE A 191 -20.66 -1.18 -3.74
N ILE A 192 -21.37 -0.05 -3.79
CA ILE A 192 -22.67 0.16 -3.11
C ILE A 192 -23.67 -0.93 -3.54
N LYS A 193 -23.80 -1.17 -4.83
CA LYS A 193 -24.71 -2.20 -5.37
C LYS A 193 -24.31 -3.64 -5.08
N ALA A 194 -23.06 -3.88 -4.65
CA ALA A 194 -22.52 -5.22 -4.42
C ALA A 194 -22.72 -5.73 -2.97
N ILE A 195 -23.22 -4.89 -2.06
CA ILE A 195 -23.35 -5.21 -0.63
C ILE A 195 -24.72 -4.82 -0.10
N SER A 196 -25.26 -5.57 0.87
CA SER A 196 -26.62 -5.34 1.38
C SER A 196 -26.72 -4.10 2.27
N ASN A 197 -25.68 -3.83 3.07
CA ASN A 197 -25.65 -2.73 4.03
C ASN A 197 -24.47 -1.79 3.70
N PRO A 198 -24.58 -0.93 2.70
CA PRO A 198 -23.57 0.06 2.41
C PRO A 198 -23.59 1.19 3.42
N ILE A 199 -22.41 1.67 3.82
CA ILE A 199 -22.17 2.92 4.53
C ILE A 199 -21.19 3.70 3.69
N THR A 200 -21.60 4.84 3.19
CA THR A 200 -20.77 5.68 2.36
C THR A 200 -19.96 6.68 3.19
N TYR A 201 -18.75 7.03 2.74
CA TYR A 201 -17.98 8.09 3.38
C TYR A 201 -17.28 8.97 2.37
N GLY A 202 -17.00 10.20 2.76
CA GLY A 202 -16.25 11.14 1.93
C GLY A 202 -16.08 12.52 2.56
N ILE A 203 -15.47 13.41 1.83
CA ILE A 203 -15.35 14.83 2.15
C ILE A 203 -16.46 15.60 1.44
N ASP A 204 -16.66 15.30 0.16
CA ASP A 204 -17.62 15.99 -0.68
C ASP A 204 -19.01 15.35 -0.59
N SER A 205 -19.09 14.02 -0.36
CA SER A 205 -20.32 13.25 -0.29
C SER A 205 -20.25 12.10 0.73
N GLY A 206 -21.37 11.42 0.98
CA GLY A 206 -21.48 10.22 1.81
C GLY A 206 -22.24 10.39 3.12
N ASP A 207 -22.58 9.24 3.73
CA ASP A 207 -23.27 9.18 5.03
C ASP A 207 -22.35 9.66 6.16
N LEU A 208 -21.07 9.26 6.12
CA LEU A 208 -20.01 9.71 7.02
C LEU A 208 -19.19 10.79 6.30
N ARG A 209 -19.36 12.04 6.71
CA ARG A 209 -18.71 13.20 6.08
C ARG A 209 -17.71 13.87 6.98
N ALA A 210 -16.57 14.27 6.39
CA ALA A 210 -15.62 15.17 7.04
C ALA A 210 -15.89 16.63 6.67
N THR A 211 -15.92 17.49 7.69
CA THR A 211 -16.03 18.95 7.58
C THR A 211 -14.95 19.61 8.44
N ASP A 212 -14.82 20.92 8.35
CA ASP A 212 -13.90 21.73 9.17
C ASP A 212 -12.44 21.22 9.09
N LEU A 213 -12.01 20.89 7.88
CA LEU A 213 -10.68 20.32 7.65
C LEU A 213 -9.58 21.34 7.88
N VAL A 214 -8.67 21.03 8.80
CA VAL A 214 -7.40 21.75 8.98
C VAL A 214 -6.27 20.75 8.74
N LEU A 215 -5.49 21.00 7.69
CA LEU A 215 -4.34 20.19 7.30
C LEU A 215 -3.04 20.86 7.74
N SER A 216 -2.13 20.09 8.31
CA SER A 216 -0.80 20.56 8.73
C SER A 216 0.29 19.52 8.43
N PRO A 217 1.58 19.88 8.48
CA PRO A 217 2.69 18.93 8.33
C PRO A 217 2.68 17.82 9.39
N SER A 218 2.15 18.09 10.57
CA SER A 218 2.10 17.17 11.70
C SER A 218 0.81 16.33 11.77
N GLY A 219 -0.13 16.52 10.82
CA GLY A 219 -1.37 15.77 10.79
C GLY A 219 -2.57 16.57 10.30
N SER A 220 -3.77 16.15 10.71
CA SER A 220 -5.02 16.80 10.32
C SER A 220 -6.02 16.82 11.48
N THR A 221 -6.86 17.85 11.53
CA THR A 221 -8.05 17.88 12.39
C THR A 221 -9.29 18.10 11.54
N PHE A 222 -10.38 17.45 11.89
CA PHE A 222 -11.66 17.57 11.20
C PHE A 222 -12.82 17.05 12.05
N THR A 223 -14.02 17.45 11.69
CA THR A 223 -15.25 16.88 12.25
C THR A 223 -15.76 15.79 11.32
N ALA A 224 -15.91 14.55 11.79
CA ALA A 224 -16.58 13.48 11.02
C ALA A 224 -18.01 13.29 11.57
N SER A 225 -19.02 13.30 10.69
CA SER A 225 -20.43 13.24 11.10
C SER A 225 -21.19 12.14 10.35
N ILE A 226 -21.99 11.35 11.08
CA ILE A 226 -22.87 10.31 10.53
C ILE A 226 -24.10 10.11 11.42
N GLY A 227 -25.31 10.17 10.85
CA GLY A 227 -26.55 9.83 11.57
C GLY A 227 -26.79 10.63 12.85
N GLY A 228 -26.31 11.88 12.94
CA GLY A 228 -26.37 12.72 14.13
C GLY A 228 -25.17 12.62 15.05
N ASP A 229 -24.38 11.55 14.98
CA ASP A 229 -23.11 11.41 15.71
C ASP A 229 -22.05 12.33 15.12
N LYS A 230 -21.25 12.97 15.98
CA LYS A 230 -20.10 13.82 15.59
C LYS A 230 -18.84 13.35 16.30
N TYR A 231 -17.78 13.17 15.53
CA TYR A 231 -16.44 12.80 15.99
C TYR A 231 -15.48 13.97 15.75
N ASN A 232 -14.81 14.44 16.82
CA ASN A 232 -13.76 15.47 16.72
C ASN A 232 -12.42 14.76 16.49
N VAL A 233 -12.04 14.63 15.23
CA VAL A 233 -10.88 13.83 14.84
C VAL A 233 -9.62 14.67 14.88
N LYS A 234 -8.59 14.18 15.60
CA LYS A 234 -7.22 14.65 15.55
C LYS A 234 -6.34 13.49 15.10
N SER A 235 -5.79 13.60 13.91
CA SER A 235 -4.91 12.56 13.31
C SER A 235 -3.49 13.11 13.19
N ASN A 236 -2.49 12.29 13.54
CA ASN A 236 -1.08 12.62 13.31
C ASN A 236 -0.63 12.27 11.88
N LEU A 237 -1.54 11.80 11.04
CA LEU A 237 -1.25 11.45 9.65
C LEU A 237 -1.54 12.67 8.75
N PRO A 238 -0.52 13.26 8.10
CA PRO A 238 -0.71 14.45 7.27
C PRO A 238 -1.34 14.13 5.90
N GLY A 239 -1.95 15.15 5.30
CA GLY A 239 -2.48 15.10 3.93
C GLY A 239 -3.96 14.71 3.82
N LYS A 240 -4.65 15.30 2.83
CA LYS A 240 -6.09 15.10 2.57
C LYS A 240 -6.45 13.61 2.36
N PHE A 241 -5.57 12.83 1.72
CA PHE A 241 -5.81 11.40 1.51
C PHE A 241 -5.86 10.61 2.84
N ASN A 242 -5.17 11.07 3.90
CA ASN A 242 -5.26 10.44 5.21
C ASN A 242 -6.56 10.80 5.95
N VAL A 243 -7.24 11.88 5.60
CA VAL A 243 -8.62 12.13 6.03
C VAL A 243 -9.53 11.02 5.49
N TYR A 244 -9.45 10.68 4.20
CA TYR A 244 -10.20 9.55 3.62
C TYR A 244 -9.85 8.21 4.29
N ASN A 245 -8.56 7.95 4.55
CA ASN A 245 -8.13 6.73 5.24
C ASN A 245 -8.70 6.65 6.67
N SER A 246 -8.77 7.79 7.36
CA SER A 246 -9.37 7.90 8.69
C SER A 246 -10.88 7.70 8.65
N LEU A 247 -11.58 8.28 7.67
CA LEU A 247 -13.02 8.06 7.49
C LEU A 247 -13.35 6.59 7.22
N ALA A 248 -12.57 5.91 6.38
CA ALA A 248 -12.71 4.47 6.16
C ALA A 248 -12.59 3.69 7.48
N ALA A 249 -11.57 4.00 8.28
CA ALA A 249 -11.35 3.35 9.57
C ALA A 249 -12.46 3.67 10.58
N ILE A 250 -12.94 4.93 10.66
CA ILE A 250 -14.07 5.35 11.50
C ILE A 250 -15.34 4.58 11.15
N GLY A 251 -15.69 4.54 9.85
CA GLY A 251 -16.90 3.85 9.39
C GLY A 251 -16.89 2.37 9.73
N ILE A 252 -15.74 1.70 9.57
CA ILE A 252 -15.58 0.30 9.95
C ILE A 252 -15.59 0.12 11.47
N ALA A 253 -14.84 0.93 12.22
CA ALA A 253 -14.76 0.84 13.68
C ALA A 253 -16.14 1.04 14.34
N ARG A 254 -16.91 2.04 13.88
CA ARG A 254 -18.30 2.26 14.28
C ARG A 254 -19.18 1.04 13.98
N SER A 255 -19.02 0.46 12.79
CA SER A 255 -19.81 -0.71 12.37
C SER A 255 -19.55 -1.94 13.23
N VAL A 256 -18.37 -2.08 13.82
CA VAL A 256 -18.03 -3.20 14.72
C VAL A 256 -18.22 -2.88 16.19
N GLY A 257 -18.78 -1.71 16.51
CA GLY A 257 -19.28 -1.37 17.84
C GLY A 257 -18.36 -0.52 18.72
N LEU A 258 -17.33 0.14 18.14
CA LEU A 258 -16.55 1.12 18.90
C LEU A 258 -17.39 2.36 19.16
N ASP A 259 -17.31 2.89 20.37
CA ASP A 259 -17.94 4.14 20.74
C ASP A 259 -17.13 5.38 20.26
N LYS A 260 -17.70 6.55 20.44
CA LYS A 260 -17.10 7.81 20.02
C LYS A 260 -15.72 8.03 20.63
N ASN A 261 -15.57 7.84 21.93
CA ASN A 261 -14.33 8.10 22.65
C ASN A 261 -13.22 7.14 22.19
N GLN A 262 -13.55 5.86 22.02
CA GLN A 262 -12.63 4.84 21.51
C GLN A 262 -12.13 5.19 20.11
N ILE A 263 -13.01 5.68 19.23
CA ILE A 263 -12.66 6.10 17.86
C ILE A 263 -11.74 7.33 17.89
N GLU A 264 -12.12 8.39 18.60
CA GLU A 264 -11.35 9.63 18.67
C GLU A 264 -9.96 9.40 19.29
N GLN A 265 -9.88 8.69 20.42
CA GLN A 265 -8.62 8.37 21.09
C GLN A 265 -7.74 7.44 20.26
N GLY A 266 -8.32 6.40 19.65
CA GLY A 266 -7.60 5.45 18.83
C GLY A 266 -6.97 6.10 17.58
N ILE A 267 -7.60 7.10 16.97
CA ILE A 267 -7.00 7.86 15.88
C ILE A 267 -5.88 8.76 16.41
N ALA A 268 -6.12 9.48 17.50
CA ALA A 268 -5.18 10.45 18.06
C ALA A 268 -3.88 9.79 18.58
N SER A 269 -3.97 8.54 19.06
CA SER A 269 -2.82 7.81 19.61
C SER A 269 -1.90 7.21 18.56
N LEU A 270 -2.36 6.98 17.30
CA LEU A 270 -1.50 6.48 16.23
C LEU A 270 -0.55 7.60 15.76
N LYS A 271 0.74 7.42 15.99
CA LYS A 271 1.76 8.45 15.67
C LYS A 271 2.12 8.47 14.17
N SER A 272 2.32 7.33 13.57
CA SER A 272 2.71 7.18 12.16
C SER A 272 2.38 5.79 11.64
N VAL A 273 2.42 5.63 10.32
CA VAL A 273 2.39 4.34 9.64
C VAL A 273 3.69 4.20 8.88
N GLU A 274 4.46 3.15 9.17
CA GLU A 274 5.78 2.93 8.58
C GLU A 274 5.70 2.99 7.04
N GLY A 275 6.62 3.73 6.41
CA GLY A 275 6.69 3.89 4.97
C GLY A 275 5.50 4.65 4.34
N ARG A 276 4.70 5.37 5.13
CA ARG A 276 3.57 6.18 4.67
C ARG A 276 3.66 7.58 5.28
N MET A 277 4.15 8.55 4.51
CA MET A 277 4.42 9.91 5.00
C MET A 277 5.23 9.90 6.31
N ASN A 278 6.18 8.97 6.41
CA ASN A 278 6.97 8.80 7.62
C ASN A 278 8.05 9.88 7.71
N THR A 279 7.91 10.79 8.66
CA THR A 279 8.87 11.87 8.88
C THR A 279 10.11 11.33 9.62
N VAL A 280 11.28 11.65 9.10
CA VAL A 280 12.58 11.34 9.73
C VAL A 280 13.12 12.61 10.33
N ASP A 281 13.12 12.68 11.66
CA ASP A 281 13.60 13.85 12.42
C ASP A 281 14.82 13.46 13.27
N ARG A 282 15.90 14.16 13.04
CA ARG A 282 17.16 14.09 13.82
C ARG A 282 17.58 15.48 14.32
N GLY A 283 16.66 16.46 14.31
CA GLY A 283 16.90 17.84 14.73
C GLY A 283 17.52 18.72 13.63
N GLN A 284 17.39 18.31 12.35
CA GLN A 284 17.71 19.15 11.20
C GLN A 284 16.64 20.24 10.99
N ASP A 285 16.98 21.29 10.26
CA ASP A 285 16.12 22.45 9.98
C ASP A 285 15.35 22.37 8.65
N PHE A 286 15.31 21.15 8.05
CA PHE A 286 14.56 20.80 6.84
C PHE A 286 13.78 19.50 7.02
N GLY A 287 12.75 19.29 6.21
CA GLY A 287 11.93 18.09 6.26
C GLY A 287 12.57 16.90 5.55
N VAL A 288 12.40 15.70 6.09
CA VAL A 288 12.70 14.43 5.39
C VAL A 288 11.50 13.50 5.55
N ILE A 289 10.91 13.07 4.43
CA ILE A 289 9.75 12.17 4.42
C ILE A 289 10.07 10.92 3.61
N VAL A 290 9.77 9.77 4.17
CA VAL A 290 9.83 8.45 3.51
C VAL A 290 8.40 8.02 3.16
N ASP A 291 8.14 7.70 1.88
CA ASP A 291 6.84 7.23 1.42
C ASP A 291 6.93 6.14 0.35
N TYR A 292 5.97 5.24 0.35
CA TYR A 292 5.87 4.14 -0.63
C TYR A 292 5.24 4.56 -1.96
N ALA A 293 4.95 5.83 -2.17
CA ALA A 293 4.39 6.30 -3.44
C ALA A 293 5.21 5.76 -4.62
N CYS A 294 4.57 4.94 -5.46
CA CYS A 294 5.20 4.25 -6.59
C CYS A 294 4.31 4.23 -7.85
N THR A 295 3.19 4.93 -7.85
CA THR A 295 2.31 5.11 -9.00
C THR A 295 2.17 6.61 -9.33
N PRO A 296 1.88 6.97 -10.59
CA PRO A 296 1.66 8.36 -10.98
C PRO A 296 0.68 9.09 -10.06
N GLU A 297 -0.46 8.49 -9.78
CA GLU A 297 -1.49 9.08 -8.93
C GLU A 297 -1.04 9.22 -7.46
N ALA A 298 -0.28 8.23 -6.94
CA ALA A 298 0.28 8.36 -5.59
C ALA A 298 1.27 9.54 -5.51
N PHE A 299 2.04 9.78 -6.59
CA PHE A 299 2.90 10.96 -6.71
C PHE A 299 2.09 12.25 -6.68
N ASP A 300 1.04 12.35 -7.49
CA ASP A 300 0.18 13.54 -7.52
C ASP A 300 -0.43 13.83 -6.14
N GLN A 301 -0.97 12.81 -5.47
CA GLN A 301 -1.55 12.94 -4.13
C GLN A 301 -0.51 13.35 -3.09
N LEU A 302 0.68 12.76 -3.13
CA LEU A 302 1.77 13.10 -2.23
C LEU A 302 2.23 14.55 -2.42
N PHE A 303 2.50 14.95 -3.67
CA PHE A 303 2.92 16.33 -3.96
C PHE A 303 1.84 17.34 -3.60
N ALA A 304 0.57 17.06 -3.88
CA ALA A 304 -0.53 17.91 -3.45
C ALA A 304 -0.60 18.08 -1.91
N ALA A 305 -0.21 17.04 -1.16
CA ALA A 305 -0.17 17.11 0.29
C ALA A 305 1.04 17.90 0.81
N VAL A 306 2.23 17.68 0.26
CA VAL A 306 3.47 18.24 0.83
C VAL A 306 3.77 19.66 0.33
N LYS A 307 3.38 20.01 -0.89
CA LYS A 307 3.69 21.31 -1.52
C LYS A 307 3.18 22.52 -0.70
N PRO A 308 1.94 22.52 -0.19
CA PRO A 308 1.45 23.63 0.66
C PRO A 308 2.19 23.76 2.00
N MET A 309 2.89 22.71 2.43
CA MET A 309 3.59 22.65 3.71
C MET A 309 5.08 22.98 3.60
N THR A 310 5.62 23.00 2.38
CA THR A 310 7.05 23.22 2.12
C THR A 310 7.32 24.69 1.89
N LYS A 311 8.22 25.27 2.67
CA LYS A 311 8.63 26.69 2.55
C LYS A 311 9.78 26.88 1.57
N GLY A 312 10.67 25.91 1.48
CA GLY A 312 11.84 25.91 0.61
C GLY A 312 11.65 25.04 -0.63
N LYS A 313 12.71 24.40 -1.08
CA LYS A 313 12.73 23.52 -2.25
C LYS A 313 12.26 22.11 -1.91
N ILE A 314 11.68 21.44 -2.89
CA ILE A 314 11.39 20.01 -2.83
C ILE A 314 12.47 19.26 -3.60
N ILE A 315 13.15 18.33 -2.92
CA ILE A 315 14.16 17.41 -3.47
C ILE A 315 13.59 16.01 -3.45
N SER A 316 13.32 15.42 -4.61
CA SER A 316 12.73 14.09 -4.71
C SER A 316 13.76 13.04 -5.11
N VAL A 317 13.79 11.92 -4.37
CA VAL A 317 14.64 10.75 -4.64
C VAL A 317 13.74 9.56 -4.92
N PHE A 318 13.83 8.98 -6.12
CA PHE A 318 13.01 7.82 -6.48
C PHE A 318 13.58 7.04 -7.65
N GLY A 319 13.06 5.83 -7.83
CA GLY A 319 13.31 4.96 -8.96
C GLY A 319 12.03 4.33 -9.47
N SER A 320 12.18 3.21 -10.16
CA SER A 320 11.06 2.38 -10.58
C SER A 320 11.50 0.91 -10.66
N PRO A 321 10.67 -0.04 -10.20
CA PRO A 321 11.07 -1.44 -10.21
C PRO A 321 11.07 -2.01 -11.63
N GLY A 322 12.04 -2.88 -11.91
CA GLY A 322 12.07 -3.72 -13.11
C GLY A 322 10.94 -4.74 -13.11
N ARG A 323 10.56 -5.24 -14.28
CA ARG A 323 9.51 -6.26 -14.46
C ARG A 323 8.13 -5.85 -13.91
N ARG A 324 7.88 -4.55 -13.83
CA ARG A 324 6.60 -3.93 -13.46
C ARG A 324 6.11 -3.09 -14.63
N ASP A 325 5.13 -2.23 -14.38
CA ASP A 325 4.57 -1.33 -15.39
C ASP A 325 5.62 -0.29 -15.82
N GLU A 326 6.16 -0.46 -17.03
CA GLU A 326 7.20 0.42 -17.59
C GLU A 326 6.60 1.74 -18.10
N LEU A 327 5.33 1.72 -18.54
CA LEU A 327 4.65 2.90 -19.07
C LEU A 327 4.50 4.02 -18.03
N LYS A 328 4.50 3.68 -16.75
CA LYS A 328 4.43 4.68 -15.66
C LYS A 328 5.72 5.49 -15.50
N ARG A 329 6.89 4.97 -15.94
CA ARG A 329 8.22 5.56 -15.70
C ARG A 329 8.31 7.00 -16.18
N PRO A 330 8.08 7.32 -17.47
CA PRO A 330 8.13 8.70 -17.93
C PRO A 330 7.02 9.58 -17.32
N ILE A 331 5.85 9.02 -17.01
CA ILE A 331 4.74 9.76 -16.38
C ILE A 331 5.13 10.19 -14.96
N GLN A 332 5.71 9.29 -14.16
CA GLN A 332 6.22 9.63 -12.83
C GLN A 332 7.33 10.70 -12.90
N GLY A 333 8.22 10.58 -13.89
CA GLY A 333 9.25 11.59 -14.15
C GLY A 333 8.67 12.97 -14.45
N GLU A 334 7.64 13.05 -15.28
CA GLU A 334 6.95 14.29 -15.62
C GLU A 334 6.23 14.92 -14.40
N ILE A 335 5.55 14.11 -13.60
CA ILE A 335 4.87 14.55 -12.38
C ILE A 335 5.90 15.09 -11.37
N ALA A 336 6.98 14.36 -11.13
CA ALA A 336 8.04 14.79 -10.23
C ALA A 336 8.67 16.11 -10.70
N ALA A 337 8.91 16.27 -11.99
CA ALA A 337 9.50 17.49 -12.56
C ALA A 337 8.64 18.74 -12.37
N LYS A 338 7.32 18.60 -12.45
CA LYS A 338 6.36 19.69 -12.22
C LYS A 338 6.26 20.11 -10.75
N ASN A 339 6.65 19.23 -9.83
CA ASN A 339 6.40 19.39 -8.40
C ASN A 339 7.67 19.45 -7.54
N SER A 340 8.84 19.14 -8.09
CA SER A 340 10.12 19.17 -7.37
C SER A 340 11.08 20.18 -8.01
N ASP A 341 11.91 20.80 -7.19
CA ASP A 341 13.00 21.68 -7.66
C ASP A 341 14.18 20.85 -8.16
N ILE A 342 14.52 19.80 -7.42
CA ILE A 342 15.63 18.88 -7.72
C ILE A 342 15.10 17.45 -7.71
N ILE A 343 15.54 16.66 -8.67
CA ILE A 343 15.20 15.25 -8.81
C ILE A 343 16.48 14.44 -8.82
N ILE A 344 16.53 13.40 -7.99
CA ILE A 344 17.62 12.42 -7.99
C ILE A 344 17.01 11.06 -8.32
N LEU A 345 17.30 10.56 -9.50
CA LEU A 345 16.87 9.22 -9.92
C LEU A 345 17.87 8.17 -9.43
N THR A 346 17.33 7.07 -8.91
CA THR A 346 18.13 6.02 -8.27
C THR A 346 17.49 4.64 -8.44
N GLU A 347 18.21 3.57 -8.11
CA GLU A 347 17.66 2.21 -8.10
C GLU A 347 16.46 2.08 -7.15
N GLU A 348 15.54 1.20 -7.49
CA GLU A 348 14.48 0.72 -6.59
C GLU A 348 14.63 -0.80 -6.44
N ASP A 349 14.16 -1.56 -7.41
CA ASP A 349 14.34 -3.00 -7.55
C ASP A 349 14.56 -3.30 -9.04
N ASP A 350 15.77 -3.18 -9.52
CA ASP A 350 16.07 -3.35 -10.96
C ASP A 350 15.77 -4.79 -11.43
N ARG A 351 15.84 -5.75 -10.51
CA ARG A 351 15.71 -7.17 -10.79
C ARG A 351 16.78 -7.61 -11.81
N ASP A 352 16.32 -8.15 -12.96
CA ASP A 352 17.18 -8.57 -14.08
C ASP A 352 17.21 -7.56 -15.24
N GLN A 353 16.64 -6.37 -15.05
CA GLN A 353 16.70 -5.27 -16.01
C GLN A 353 17.94 -4.39 -15.79
N ASP A 354 18.35 -3.68 -16.84
CA ASP A 354 19.39 -2.68 -16.72
C ASP A 354 18.88 -1.47 -15.94
N GLY A 355 19.46 -1.25 -14.76
CA GLY A 355 19.07 -0.12 -13.88
C GLY A 355 19.29 1.22 -14.56
N GLN A 356 20.38 1.37 -15.38
CA GLN A 356 20.61 2.61 -16.09
C GLN A 356 19.52 2.89 -17.13
N GLN A 357 19.05 1.87 -17.83
CA GLN A 357 17.92 2.00 -18.77
C GLN A 357 16.64 2.43 -18.03
N ILE A 358 16.36 1.87 -16.85
CA ILE A 358 15.22 2.26 -16.04
C ILE A 358 15.29 3.76 -15.69
N LEU A 359 16.47 4.23 -15.24
CA LEU A 359 16.67 5.64 -14.93
C LEU A 359 16.49 6.54 -16.16
N GLU A 360 16.96 6.13 -17.34
CA GLU A 360 16.79 6.86 -18.60
C GLU A 360 15.32 6.99 -19.02
N GLU A 361 14.53 5.94 -18.83
CA GLU A 361 13.09 5.96 -19.12
C GLU A 361 12.33 6.94 -18.22
N ILE A 362 12.69 7.03 -16.94
CA ILE A 362 12.14 8.03 -16.02
C ILE A 362 12.63 9.43 -16.42
N ALA A 363 13.94 9.57 -16.70
CA ALA A 363 14.58 10.83 -17.06
C ALA A 363 13.97 11.44 -18.32
N ALA A 364 13.50 10.62 -19.27
CA ALA A 364 12.82 11.11 -20.47
C ALA A 364 11.60 11.98 -20.11
N GLY A 365 10.78 11.58 -19.11
CA GLY A 365 9.66 12.38 -18.62
C GLY A 365 10.12 13.65 -17.89
N VAL A 366 11.18 13.55 -17.10
CA VAL A 366 11.74 14.68 -16.34
C VAL A 366 12.26 15.78 -17.28
N VAL A 367 13.02 15.38 -18.31
CA VAL A 367 13.59 16.30 -19.33
C VAL A 367 12.48 16.90 -20.20
N LYS A 368 11.49 16.09 -20.61
CA LYS A 368 10.31 16.58 -21.35
C LYS A 368 9.58 17.70 -20.59
N ALA A 369 9.56 17.63 -19.27
CA ALA A 369 8.96 18.66 -18.40
C ALA A 369 9.88 19.85 -18.11
N GLY A 370 11.04 19.95 -18.75
CA GLY A 370 11.91 21.14 -18.73
C GLY A 370 13.06 21.10 -17.72
N LYS A 371 13.28 20.01 -17.00
CA LYS A 371 14.45 19.88 -16.10
C LYS A 371 15.74 19.59 -16.86
N ILE A 372 16.85 20.08 -16.33
CA ILE A 372 18.17 20.04 -16.97
C ILE A 372 19.03 18.99 -16.26
N ARG A 373 19.56 18.04 -17.03
CA ARG A 373 20.52 17.02 -16.52
C ARG A 373 21.79 17.69 -15.97
N GLY A 374 22.26 17.16 -14.84
CA GLY A 374 23.43 17.70 -14.12
C GLY A 374 23.12 18.95 -13.27
N LYS A 375 21.93 19.57 -13.41
CA LYS A 375 21.50 20.73 -12.63
C LYS A 375 20.29 20.39 -11.74
N ASP A 376 19.13 20.19 -12.36
CA ASP A 376 17.88 19.92 -11.67
C ASP A 376 17.55 18.41 -11.64
N LEU A 377 18.20 17.63 -12.50
CA LEU A 377 18.10 16.18 -12.61
C LEU A 377 19.47 15.55 -12.42
N LEU A 378 19.62 14.77 -11.36
CA LEU A 378 20.78 13.94 -11.09
C LEU A 378 20.40 12.46 -11.23
N MET A 379 21.35 11.63 -11.66
CA MET A 379 21.17 10.18 -11.78
C MET A 379 22.28 9.51 -10.97
N ILE A 380 21.91 8.92 -9.84
CA ILE A 380 22.83 8.27 -8.89
C ILE A 380 22.26 6.88 -8.63
N HIS A 381 22.81 5.88 -9.33
CA HIS A 381 22.23 4.54 -9.32
C HIS A 381 22.15 3.94 -7.91
N LYS A 382 23.23 4.00 -7.13
CA LYS A 382 23.25 3.47 -5.77
C LYS A 382 22.38 4.32 -4.83
N ARG A 383 21.34 3.71 -4.27
CA ARG A 383 20.30 4.44 -3.53
C ARG A 383 20.80 5.13 -2.27
N GLU A 384 21.70 4.52 -1.54
CA GLU A 384 22.29 5.14 -0.34
C GLU A 384 23.02 6.44 -0.67
N ASP A 385 23.76 6.45 -1.79
CA ASP A 385 24.51 7.63 -2.24
C ASP A 385 23.55 8.72 -2.75
N ALA A 386 22.44 8.34 -3.37
CA ALA A 386 21.37 9.26 -3.79
C ALA A 386 20.68 9.92 -2.57
N VAL A 387 20.36 9.15 -1.54
CA VAL A 387 19.78 9.64 -0.28
C VAL A 387 20.76 10.60 0.42
N GLU A 388 22.02 10.21 0.55
CA GLU A 388 23.06 11.07 1.15
C GLU A 388 23.23 12.37 0.34
N LYS A 389 23.24 12.29 -0.97
CA LYS A 389 23.31 13.47 -1.84
C LYS A 389 22.14 14.42 -1.65
N ALA A 390 20.92 13.89 -1.58
CA ALA A 390 19.71 14.69 -1.37
C ALA A 390 19.75 15.44 -0.03
N ILE A 391 20.12 14.74 1.03
CA ILE A 391 20.22 15.29 2.39
C ILE A 391 21.31 16.37 2.46
N ASN A 392 22.48 16.14 1.84
CA ASN A 392 23.57 17.11 1.79
C ASN A 392 23.25 18.36 0.95
N MET A 393 22.27 18.29 0.04
CA MET A 393 21.83 19.44 -0.77
C MET A 393 20.75 20.27 -0.08
N ALA A 394 20.02 19.69 0.88
CA ALA A 394 18.90 20.34 1.54
C ALA A 394 19.36 21.50 2.43
N LYS A 395 18.57 22.56 2.46
CA LYS A 395 18.76 23.78 3.26
C LYS A 395 17.56 23.99 4.18
N THR A 396 17.69 24.88 5.13
CA THR A 396 16.61 25.33 6.03
C THR A 396 15.29 25.55 5.29
N GLY A 397 14.25 24.84 5.71
CA GLY A 397 12.91 24.93 5.13
C GLY A 397 12.67 24.08 3.88
N ASP A 398 13.68 23.40 3.34
CA ASP A 398 13.53 22.45 2.22
C ASP A 398 12.83 21.16 2.68
N LEU A 399 12.40 20.36 1.70
CA LEU A 399 11.81 19.05 1.93
C LEU A 399 12.46 17.99 1.02
N VAL A 400 13.05 16.97 1.64
CA VAL A 400 13.56 15.78 0.97
C VAL A 400 12.48 14.71 0.97
N LEU A 401 12.10 14.21 -0.20
CA LEU A 401 11.14 13.12 -0.40
C LEU A 401 11.87 11.87 -0.88
N LEU A 402 11.82 10.81 -0.08
CA LEU A 402 12.38 9.50 -0.40
C LEU A 402 11.22 8.57 -0.78
N LEU A 403 11.07 8.27 -2.09
CA LEU A 403 9.87 7.66 -2.64
C LEU A 403 10.15 6.26 -3.24
N GLY A 404 9.13 5.41 -3.20
CA GLY A 404 9.11 4.08 -3.82
C GLY A 404 9.42 2.93 -2.87
N LYS A 405 10.46 3.04 -2.06
CA LYS A 405 10.86 1.95 -1.13
C LYS A 405 10.02 1.90 0.15
N GLY A 406 9.62 3.07 0.69
CA GLY A 406 8.82 3.11 1.91
C GLY A 406 9.36 2.22 3.02
N GLU A 407 8.59 1.18 3.37
CA GLU A 407 8.90 0.19 4.42
C GLU A 407 9.68 -1.04 3.93
N GLU A 408 10.08 -1.13 2.69
CA GLU A 408 10.80 -2.29 2.17
C GLU A 408 12.23 -2.38 2.72
N HIS A 409 12.63 -3.58 3.18
CA HIS A 409 13.92 -3.79 3.83
C HIS A 409 15.00 -4.37 2.92
N VAL A 410 14.78 -4.39 1.61
CA VAL A 410 15.74 -4.93 0.63
C VAL A 410 15.66 -4.17 -0.69
N ILE A 411 16.74 -4.19 -1.44
CA ILE A 411 16.77 -3.88 -2.87
C ILE A 411 17.04 -5.18 -3.63
N ILE A 412 16.29 -5.41 -4.72
CA ILE A 412 16.41 -6.59 -5.56
C ILE A 412 17.20 -6.22 -6.81
N THR A 413 18.35 -6.85 -6.98
CA THR A 413 19.20 -6.62 -8.12
C THR A 413 19.45 -7.92 -8.89
N ASN A 414 19.96 -7.81 -10.08
CA ASN A 414 20.39 -8.95 -10.89
C ASN A 414 21.45 -9.76 -10.13
N LYS A 415 21.39 -11.09 -10.27
CA LYS A 415 22.42 -11.95 -9.73
C LYS A 415 23.71 -11.72 -10.50
N PRO A 416 24.88 -11.52 -9.81
CA PRO A 416 26.15 -11.31 -10.49
C PRO A 416 26.45 -12.39 -11.52
N GLY A 417 26.76 -11.97 -12.76
CA GLY A 417 27.04 -12.89 -13.86
C GLY A 417 25.82 -13.55 -14.51
N PHE A 418 24.60 -13.30 -14.02
CA PHE A 418 23.41 -13.80 -14.66
C PHE A 418 23.11 -13.02 -15.94
N LYS A 419 22.98 -13.75 -17.05
CA LYS A 419 22.47 -13.23 -18.32
C LYS A 419 21.34 -14.14 -18.77
N ALA A 420 20.15 -13.56 -18.95
CA ALA A 420 19.00 -14.31 -19.43
C ALA A 420 19.28 -14.85 -20.85
N ALA A 421 19.12 -16.15 -21.04
CA ALA A 421 19.18 -16.75 -22.38
C ALA A 421 17.94 -16.35 -23.21
N PRO A 422 18.01 -16.36 -24.55
CA PRO A 422 16.82 -16.16 -25.36
C PRO A 422 15.69 -17.10 -24.96
N GLY A 423 14.49 -16.56 -24.69
CA GLY A 423 13.33 -17.32 -24.22
C GLY A 423 13.32 -17.66 -22.72
N HIS A 424 14.27 -17.16 -21.94
CA HIS A 424 14.29 -17.35 -20.50
C HIS A 424 13.03 -16.76 -19.85
N ILE A 425 12.41 -17.54 -18.96
CA ILE A 425 11.28 -17.08 -18.15
C ILE A 425 11.83 -16.60 -16.82
N PHE A 426 11.74 -15.30 -16.58
CA PHE A 426 12.20 -14.68 -15.36
C PHE A 426 11.63 -15.36 -14.11
N ASN A 427 12.52 -15.65 -13.16
CA ASN A 427 12.20 -16.18 -11.86
C ASN A 427 12.99 -15.41 -10.79
N GLU A 428 12.30 -14.55 -10.03
CA GLU A 428 12.94 -13.69 -9.05
C GLU A 428 13.83 -14.46 -8.05
N ALA A 429 13.41 -15.67 -7.66
CA ALA A 429 14.17 -16.47 -6.68
C ALA A 429 15.53 -17.00 -7.18
N THR A 430 15.66 -17.24 -8.50
CA THR A 430 16.87 -17.81 -9.10
C THR A 430 17.73 -16.79 -9.82
N ASP A 431 17.11 -15.75 -10.35
CA ASP A 431 17.71 -14.80 -11.29
C ASP A 431 18.22 -13.53 -10.59
N THR A 432 17.76 -13.30 -9.36
CA THR A 432 18.11 -12.09 -8.59
C THR A 432 18.72 -12.42 -7.24
N ILE A 433 19.35 -11.39 -6.66
CA ILE A 433 19.80 -11.36 -5.27
C ILE A 433 19.09 -10.23 -4.53
N GLN A 434 19.03 -10.35 -3.21
CA GLN A 434 18.49 -9.36 -2.31
C GLN A 434 19.60 -8.72 -1.50
N ARG A 435 19.72 -7.42 -1.59
CA ARG A 435 20.63 -6.63 -0.77
C ARG A 435 19.83 -6.01 0.38
N PRO A 436 20.23 -6.21 1.66
CA PRO A 436 19.59 -5.52 2.78
C PRO A 436 19.63 -3.99 2.58
N TYR A 437 18.51 -3.35 2.79
CA TYR A 437 18.34 -1.91 2.68
C TYR A 437 17.17 -1.46 3.55
N ASN A 438 17.26 -0.27 4.13
CA ASN A 438 16.14 0.37 4.82
C ASN A 438 16.22 1.88 4.55
N GLU A 439 15.15 2.44 3.98
CA GLU A 439 15.09 3.84 3.58
C GLU A 439 15.26 4.79 4.78
N THR A 440 14.52 4.52 5.86
CA THR A 440 14.57 5.34 7.08
C THR A 440 15.94 5.30 7.73
N GLU A 441 16.57 4.12 7.83
CA GLU A 441 17.93 3.99 8.37
C GLU A 441 18.96 4.67 7.47
N SER A 442 18.79 4.62 6.15
CA SER A 442 19.67 5.31 5.21
C SER A 442 19.59 6.83 5.40
N ALA A 443 18.38 7.37 5.55
CA ALA A 443 18.15 8.78 5.85
C ALA A 443 18.77 9.18 7.20
N ILE A 444 18.57 8.38 8.26
CA ILE A 444 19.16 8.61 9.58
C ILE A 444 20.68 8.66 9.51
N LYS A 445 21.31 7.69 8.84
CA LYS A 445 22.77 7.65 8.67
C LYS A 445 23.30 8.88 7.94
N ALA A 446 22.61 9.35 6.91
CA ALA A 446 22.98 10.55 6.17
C ALA A 446 22.84 11.81 7.03
N LEU A 447 21.73 11.94 7.78
CA LEU A 447 21.51 13.07 8.70
C LEU A 447 22.54 13.11 9.85
N ASP A 448 22.92 11.95 10.39
CA ASP A 448 23.94 11.88 11.46
C ASP A 448 25.34 12.24 10.95
N LYS A 449 25.65 12.02 9.67
CA LYS A 449 26.89 12.49 9.03
C LYS A 449 26.93 14.01 8.86
N LEU A 450 25.79 14.64 8.58
CA LEU A 450 25.69 16.11 8.43
C LEU A 450 26.03 16.87 9.73
N LYS A 451 25.86 16.24 10.88
CA LYS A 451 26.13 16.84 12.19
C LYS A 451 27.61 16.78 12.62
N ARG A 452 28.42 16.04 11.89
CA ARG A 452 29.87 15.87 12.13
C ARG A 452 30.66 16.87 11.28
#